data_ab9e01e5a48d9680ed2c3fdb8ea559d7
#
_entry.id   ab9e01e5a48d9680ed2c3fdb8ea559d7
#
_cell.length_a   1.000
_cell.length_b   1.000
_cell.length_c   1.000
_cell.angle_alpha   90.00
_cell.angle_beta   90.00
_cell.angle_gamma   90.00
#
_symmetry.space_group_name_H-M   'P 1'
#
loop_
_entity.id
_entity.type
_entity.pdbx_description
1 polymer ?
#
loop_
_entity_poly.entity_id
_entity_poly.type
_entity_poly.pdbx_seq_one_letter_code
_entity_poly.pdbx_strand_id
1 'polypeptide(L)'
;VTLGVIAGIKKGSGIDIFSMIFALVGQSVAPVWLSLMLILIFGVTLKVLPTQGMGGFQYMIMPAICMGFQFTAITTRMTRTGMVDVLQEDYITATRARGISKMKVYTKYALKNVLLPVVTVVGTQLGNLLAGSAVIESVFSWPGMGQLLVTAINSRDLQLVQSLLLVTAFVIAVINLLVDILYTFIDPRISLS
;
A
#
# COMPACT_ATOMS: atom_id res chain seq x y z
N VAL A 1 -2.35 5.69 -5.88
CA VAL A 1 -1.61 6.64 -6.73
C VAL A 1 -2.58 7.54 -7.50
N THR A 2 -3.45 7.02 -8.35
CA THR A 2 -4.36 7.83 -9.21
C THR A 2 -5.20 8.82 -8.43
N LEU A 3 -5.83 8.40 -7.32
CA LEU A 3 -6.60 9.27 -6.46
C LEU A 3 -5.74 10.41 -5.87
N GLY A 4 -4.52 10.10 -5.42
CA GLY A 4 -3.58 11.09 -4.89
C GLY A 4 -3.11 12.10 -5.94
N VAL A 5 -2.87 11.65 -7.17
CA VAL A 5 -2.52 12.55 -8.29
C VAL A 5 -3.66 13.53 -8.58
N ILE A 6 -4.90 13.03 -8.70
CA ILE A 6 -6.06 13.88 -8.99
C ILE A 6 -6.30 14.89 -7.85
N ALA A 7 -6.19 14.44 -6.61
CA ALA A 7 -6.31 15.28 -5.43
C ALA A 7 -5.23 16.38 -5.39
N GLY A 8 -3.96 16.03 -5.68
CA GLY A 8 -2.86 16.97 -5.73
C GLY A 8 -2.99 18.03 -6.83
N ILE A 9 -3.48 17.64 -8.01
CA ILE A 9 -3.74 18.57 -9.12
C ILE A 9 -4.89 19.53 -8.78
N LYS A 10 -5.93 19.05 -8.11
CA LYS A 10 -7.13 19.82 -7.76
C LYS A 10 -7.13 20.21 -6.27
N LYS A 11 -6.01 20.74 -5.77
CA LYS A 11 -5.86 21.18 -4.38
C LYS A 11 -7.03 22.09 -3.95
N GLY A 12 -7.62 21.82 -2.79
CA GLY A 12 -8.77 22.55 -2.24
C GLY A 12 -10.14 22.18 -2.82
N SER A 13 -10.21 21.21 -3.75
CA SER A 13 -11.49 20.70 -4.26
C SER A 13 -12.12 19.67 -3.34
N GLY A 14 -13.41 19.35 -3.54
CA GLY A 14 -14.08 18.28 -2.80
C GLY A 14 -13.39 16.92 -2.93
N ILE A 15 -12.74 16.61 -4.08
CA ILE A 15 -11.95 15.40 -4.29
C ILE A 15 -10.71 15.40 -3.39
N ASP A 16 -10.07 16.54 -3.22
CA ASP A 16 -8.92 16.69 -2.35
C ASP A 16 -9.31 16.45 -0.89
N ILE A 17 -10.38 17.10 -0.42
CA ILE A 17 -10.91 16.93 0.94
C ILE A 17 -11.28 15.47 1.19
N PHE A 18 -12.02 14.85 0.26
CA PHE A 18 -12.40 13.43 0.37
C PHE A 18 -11.17 12.51 0.45
N SER A 19 -10.16 12.73 -0.41
CA SER A 19 -8.94 11.92 -0.40
C SER A 19 -8.13 12.07 0.89
N MET A 20 -8.13 13.27 1.49
CA MET A 20 -7.47 13.50 2.78
C MET A 20 -8.22 12.83 3.93
N ILE A 21 -9.55 12.93 3.97
CA ILE A 21 -10.38 12.22 4.97
C ILE A 21 -10.18 10.71 4.83
N PHE A 22 -10.25 10.18 3.61
CA PHE A 22 -10.01 8.76 3.34
C PHE A 22 -8.62 8.32 3.83
N ALA A 23 -7.59 9.11 3.56
CA ALA A 23 -6.23 8.80 4.00
C ALA A 23 -6.08 8.86 5.52
N LEU A 24 -6.70 9.82 6.20
CA LEU A 24 -6.68 9.94 7.65
C LEU A 24 -7.42 8.76 8.32
N VAL A 25 -8.62 8.46 7.85
CA VAL A 25 -9.41 7.31 8.36
C VAL A 25 -8.65 6.01 8.14
N GLY A 26 -8.10 5.80 6.92
CA GLY A 26 -7.38 4.58 6.59
C GLY A 26 -6.09 4.36 7.37
N GLN A 27 -5.45 5.43 7.86
CA GLN A 27 -4.28 5.32 8.73
C GLN A 27 -4.64 5.16 10.21
N SER A 28 -5.81 5.64 10.63
CA SER A 28 -6.25 5.60 12.03
C SER A 28 -6.94 4.31 12.41
N VAL A 29 -7.53 3.61 11.43
CA VAL A 29 -8.29 2.38 11.67
C VAL A 29 -7.33 1.20 11.83
N ALA A 30 -7.39 0.52 12.98
CA ALA A 30 -6.62 -0.69 13.21
C ALA A 30 -7.10 -1.82 12.26
N PRO A 31 -6.19 -2.56 11.58
CA PRO A 31 -6.57 -3.63 10.67
C PRO A 31 -7.45 -4.71 11.31
N VAL A 32 -7.21 -5.03 12.57
CA VAL A 32 -8.02 -6.01 13.32
C VAL A 32 -9.46 -5.54 13.49
N TRP A 33 -9.64 -4.28 13.87
CA TRP A 33 -10.97 -3.70 14.03
C TRP A 33 -11.73 -3.68 12.69
N LEU A 34 -11.05 -3.28 11.62
CA LEU A 34 -11.63 -3.29 10.28
C LEU A 34 -12.05 -4.71 9.86
N SER A 35 -11.20 -5.71 10.14
CA SER A 35 -11.49 -7.12 9.83
C SER A 35 -12.76 -7.59 10.53
N LEU A 36 -12.90 -7.30 11.84
CA LEU A 36 -14.08 -7.68 12.62
C LEU A 36 -15.34 -6.96 12.13
N MET A 37 -15.24 -5.67 11.77
CA MET A 37 -16.37 -4.92 11.21
C MET A 37 -16.82 -5.47 9.86
N LEU A 38 -15.87 -5.81 8.97
CA LEU A 38 -16.20 -6.42 7.67
C LEU A 38 -16.85 -7.80 7.84
N ILE A 39 -16.36 -8.64 8.76
CA ILE A 39 -16.98 -9.93 9.08
C ILE A 39 -18.40 -9.70 9.60
N LEU A 40 -18.59 -8.77 10.54
CA LEU A 40 -19.90 -8.48 11.10
C LEU A 40 -20.89 -7.99 10.04
N ILE A 41 -20.47 -7.03 9.21
CA ILE A 41 -21.36 -6.42 8.21
C ILE A 41 -21.63 -7.39 7.06
N PHE A 42 -20.58 -7.86 6.38
CA PHE A 42 -20.73 -8.63 5.14
C PHE A 42 -20.91 -10.12 5.36
N GLY A 43 -20.36 -10.66 6.45
CA GLY A 43 -20.45 -12.09 6.74
C GLY A 43 -21.67 -12.46 7.57
N VAL A 44 -21.93 -11.72 8.66
CA VAL A 44 -22.98 -12.07 9.61
C VAL A 44 -24.31 -11.39 9.27
N THR A 45 -24.30 -10.06 9.05
CA THR A 45 -25.52 -9.27 8.84
C THR A 45 -26.07 -9.42 7.43
N LEU A 46 -25.25 -9.13 6.41
CA LEU A 46 -25.66 -9.21 5.01
C LEU A 46 -25.55 -10.62 4.43
N LYS A 47 -24.72 -11.49 5.01
CA LYS A 47 -24.50 -12.88 4.57
C LYS A 47 -24.10 -13.00 3.09
N VAL A 48 -23.37 -12.00 2.56
CA VAL A 48 -22.96 -11.94 1.16
C VAL A 48 -21.57 -12.56 0.94
N LEU A 49 -20.68 -12.47 1.97
CA LEU A 49 -19.32 -12.95 1.91
C LEU A 49 -19.04 -13.98 3.02
N PRO A 50 -18.22 -15.00 2.74
CA PRO A 50 -17.83 -15.99 3.73
C PRO A 50 -16.94 -15.35 4.81
N THR A 51 -17.17 -15.71 6.08
CA THR A 51 -16.49 -15.10 7.22
C THR A 51 -15.08 -15.62 7.44
N GLN A 52 -14.81 -16.89 7.13
CA GLN A 52 -13.56 -17.58 7.45
C GLN A 52 -13.26 -18.70 6.45
N GLY A 53 -12.01 -19.11 6.41
CA GLY A 53 -11.54 -20.24 5.63
C GLY A 53 -11.01 -19.88 4.26
N MET A 54 -10.73 -20.90 3.45
CA MET A 54 -10.20 -20.80 2.09
C MET A 54 -11.17 -21.48 1.11
N GLY A 55 -11.46 -20.77 0.02
CA GLY A 55 -12.37 -21.25 -1.03
C GLY A 55 -12.18 -20.46 -2.32
N GLY A 56 -13.27 -20.13 -2.98
CA GLY A 56 -13.25 -19.31 -4.19
C GLY A 56 -12.87 -17.85 -3.93
N PHE A 57 -12.90 -17.03 -4.98
CA PHE A 57 -12.53 -15.60 -4.96
C PHE A 57 -13.21 -14.79 -3.84
N GLN A 58 -14.42 -15.18 -3.45
CA GLN A 58 -15.19 -14.49 -2.40
C GLN A 58 -14.50 -14.46 -1.03
N TYR A 59 -13.70 -15.49 -0.70
CA TYR A 59 -12.95 -15.57 0.56
C TYR A 59 -11.78 -14.57 0.62
N MET A 60 -11.27 -14.13 -0.54
CA MET A 60 -10.15 -13.17 -0.61
C MET A 60 -10.58 -11.72 -0.44
N ILE A 61 -11.86 -11.39 -0.69
CA ILE A 61 -12.33 -10.00 -0.76
C ILE A 61 -12.10 -9.25 0.55
N MET A 62 -12.58 -9.79 1.67
CA MET A 62 -12.47 -9.10 2.96
C MET A 62 -11.02 -9.00 3.45
N PRO A 63 -10.19 -10.08 3.43
CA PRO A 63 -8.77 -9.95 3.76
C PRO A 63 -8.02 -8.95 2.87
N ALA A 64 -8.27 -8.96 1.56
CA ALA A 64 -7.64 -8.03 0.62
C ALA A 64 -8.03 -6.56 0.89
N ILE A 65 -9.30 -6.31 1.22
CA ILE A 65 -9.74 -4.96 1.64
C ILE A 65 -9.02 -4.52 2.91
N CYS A 66 -8.93 -5.38 3.94
CA CYS A 66 -8.27 -5.06 5.19
C CYS A 66 -6.80 -4.69 4.97
N MET A 67 -6.06 -5.52 4.23
CA MET A 67 -4.65 -5.28 3.94
C MET A 67 -4.45 -4.07 3.03
N GLY A 68 -5.27 -3.95 1.99
CA GLY A 68 -5.16 -2.89 0.98
C GLY A 68 -5.62 -1.52 1.46
N PHE A 69 -6.50 -1.44 2.46
CA PHE A 69 -7.10 -0.18 2.90
C PHE A 69 -6.05 0.80 3.45
N GLN A 70 -5.28 0.36 4.44
CA GLN A 70 -4.22 1.16 5.06
C GLN A 70 -3.12 1.50 4.05
N PHE A 71 -2.72 0.52 3.23
CA PHE A 71 -1.74 0.68 2.17
C PHE A 71 -2.17 1.76 1.16
N THR A 72 -3.43 1.69 0.71
CA THR A 72 -4.00 2.67 -0.23
C THR A 72 -4.08 4.06 0.39
N ALA A 73 -4.43 4.17 1.68
CA ALA A 73 -4.51 5.42 2.40
C ALA A 73 -3.15 6.14 2.47
N ILE A 74 -2.10 5.43 2.88
CA ILE A 74 -0.72 5.96 2.97
C ILE A 74 -0.22 6.41 1.59
N THR A 75 -0.38 5.55 0.59
CA THR A 75 0.07 5.85 -0.79
C THR A 75 -0.69 7.04 -1.38
N THR A 76 -2.00 7.15 -1.12
CA THR A 76 -2.81 8.28 -1.60
C THR A 76 -2.34 9.60 -0.99
N ARG A 77 -2.14 9.64 0.33
CA ARG A 77 -1.67 10.82 1.03
C ARG A 77 -0.29 11.27 0.53
N MET A 78 0.63 10.32 0.42
CA MET A 78 1.99 10.62 -0.01
C MET A 78 2.03 11.15 -1.45
N THR A 79 1.31 10.48 -2.35
CA THR A 79 1.20 10.92 -3.75
C THR A 79 0.58 12.31 -3.85
N ARG A 80 -0.48 12.58 -3.07
CA ARG A 80 -1.13 13.89 -3.02
C ARG A 80 -0.19 14.98 -2.56
N THR A 81 0.53 14.76 -1.44
CA THR A 81 1.47 15.74 -0.90
C THR A 81 2.60 16.00 -1.88
N GLY A 82 3.24 14.94 -2.41
CA GLY A 82 4.30 15.08 -3.40
C GLY A 82 3.84 15.81 -4.67
N MET A 83 2.62 15.56 -5.14
CA MET A 83 2.07 16.31 -6.29
C MET A 83 1.87 17.79 -5.99
N VAL A 84 1.39 18.14 -4.80
CA VAL A 84 1.22 19.55 -4.40
C VAL A 84 2.57 20.26 -4.34
N ASP A 85 3.58 19.63 -3.73
CA ASP A 85 4.90 20.21 -3.55
C ASP A 85 5.60 20.39 -4.91
N VAL A 86 5.65 19.34 -5.72
CA VAL A 86 6.28 19.38 -7.04
C VAL A 86 5.62 20.40 -7.98
N LEU A 87 4.29 20.55 -7.93
CA LEU A 87 3.59 21.51 -8.78
C LEU A 87 3.87 22.98 -8.42
N GLN A 88 4.49 23.26 -7.27
CA GLN A 88 4.92 24.60 -6.83
C GLN A 88 6.37 24.91 -7.18
N GLU A 89 7.14 23.93 -7.65
CA GLU A 89 8.55 24.09 -8.02
C GLU A 89 8.74 25.00 -9.24
N ASP A 90 9.84 25.76 -9.24
CA ASP A 90 10.18 26.74 -10.28
C ASP A 90 10.32 26.11 -11.66
N TYR A 91 10.85 24.89 -11.77
CA TYR A 91 10.99 24.22 -13.06
C TYR A 91 9.63 23.88 -13.68
N ILE A 92 8.58 23.63 -12.88
CA ILE A 92 7.21 23.43 -13.36
C ILE A 92 6.65 24.74 -13.91
N THR A 93 6.90 25.87 -13.23
CA THR A 93 6.51 27.20 -13.67
C THR A 93 7.22 27.56 -14.99
N ALA A 94 8.52 27.32 -15.09
CA ALA A 94 9.27 27.50 -16.31
C ALA A 94 8.77 26.61 -17.47
N THR A 95 8.39 25.36 -17.16
CA THR A 95 7.83 24.42 -18.14
C THR A 95 6.50 24.88 -18.68
N ARG A 96 5.64 25.45 -17.82
CA ARG A 96 4.35 26.04 -18.23
C ARG A 96 4.56 27.30 -19.10
N ALA A 97 5.53 28.15 -18.74
CA ALA A 97 5.86 29.34 -19.54
C ALA A 97 6.34 29.02 -20.95
N ARG A 98 6.92 27.85 -21.17
CA ARG A 98 7.30 27.32 -22.51
C ARG A 98 6.11 26.80 -23.34
N GLY A 99 4.87 26.96 -22.86
CA GLY A 99 3.67 26.55 -23.59
C GLY A 99 3.39 25.04 -23.58
N ILE A 100 4.05 24.25 -22.71
CA ILE A 100 3.81 22.81 -22.60
C ILE A 100 2.40 22.56 -22.01
N SER A 101 1.65 21.65 -22.63
CA SER A 101 0.28 21.35 -22.21
C SER A 101 0.22 20.87 -20.75
N LYS A 102 -0.82 21.27 -20.02
CA LYS A 102 -1.01 20.91 -18.59
C LYS A 102 -0.92 19.40 -18.34
N MET A 103 -1.48 18.58 -19.24
CA MET A 103 -1.44 17.13 -19.10
C MET A 103 0.01 16.61 -19.15
N LYS A 104 0.84 17.09 -20.07
CA LYS A 104 2.26 16.73 -20.14
C LYS A 104 3.03 17.20 -18.89
N VAL A 105 2.71 18.38 -18.37
CA VAL A 105 3.30 18.87 -17.12
C VAL A 105 2.98 17.92 -15.97
N TYR A 106 1.74 17.49 -15.83
CA TYR A 106 1.33 16.60 -14.73
C TYR A 106 1.92 15.19 -14.86
N THR A 107 1.84 14.59 -16.06
CA THR A 107 2.21 13.17 -16.25
C THR A 107 3.71 12.97 -16.44
N LYS A 108 4.39 13.85 -17.18
CA LYS A 108 5.79 13.65 -17.55
C LYS A 108 6.76 14.36 -16.61
N TYR A 109 6.40 15.57 -16.13
CA TYR A 109 7.32 16.39 -15.34
C TYR A 109 7.06 16.29 -13.84
N ALA A 110 5.78 16.34 -13.40
CA ALA A 110 5.47 16.28 -11.98
C ALA A 110 5.42 14.82 -11.47
N LEU A 111 4.65 13.96 -12.12
CA LEU A 111 4.43 12.58 -11.65
C LEU A 111 5.73 11.78 -11.56
N LYS A 112 6.67 11.96 -12.50
CA LYS A 112 7.95 11.26 -12.46
C LYS A 112 8.72 11.53 -11.16
N ASN A 113 8.75 12.78 -10.70
CA ASN A 113 9.45 13.14 -9.47
C ASN A 113 8.71 12.66 -8.21
N VAL A 114 7.36 12.62 -8.28
CA VAL A 114 6.53 12.10 -7.18
C VAL A 114 6.61 10.58 -7.06
N LEU A 115 6.82 9.87 -8.18
CA LEU A 115 6.89 8.40 -8.17
C LEU A 115 8.08 7.88 -7.39
N LEU A 116 9.22 8.57 -7.35
CA LEU A 116 10.40 8.15 -6.60
C LEU A 116 10.06 7.85 -5.12
N PRO A 117 9.63 8.83 -4.31
CA PRO A 117 9.30 8.57 -2.91
C PRO A 117 8.08 7.63 -2.76
N VAL A 118 7.14 7.61 -3.72
CA VAL A 118 5.99 6.71 -3.68
C VAL A 118 6.43 5.26 -3.85
N VAL A 119 7.36 4.96 -4.77
CA VAL A 119 7.90 3.60 -4.97
C VAL A 119 8.65 3.12 -3.73
N THR A 120 9.40 4.00 -3.04
CA THR A 120 10.04 3.69 -1.75
C THR A 120 9.00 3.18 -0.74
N VAL A 121 7.96 3.98 -0.55
CA VAL A 121 6.92 3.64 0.43
C VAL A 121 6.15 2.39 0.01
N VAL A 122 5.86 2.21 -1.26
CA VAL A 122 5.24 0.98 -1.76
C VAL A 122 6.12 -0.23 -1.48
N GLY A 123 7.43 -0.14 -1.71
CA GLY A 123 8.38 -1.21 -1.43
C GLY A 123 8.44 -1.60 0.05
N THR A 124 8.61 -0.62 0.94
CA THR A 124 8.61 -0.86 2.39
C THR A 124 7.27 -1.42 2.87
N GLN A 125 6.15 -0.96 2.31
CA GLN A 125 4.82 -1.46 2.64
C GLN A 125 4.59 -2.90 2.18
N LEU A 126 5.15 -3.33 1.04
CA LEU A 126 5.10 -4.72 0.61
C LEU A 126 5.81 -5.65 1.60
N GLY A 127 6.97 -5.24 2.11
CA GLY A 127 7.65 -5.97 3.18
C GLY A 127 6.80 -6.07 4.46
N ASN A 128 6.18 -4.96 4.87
CA ASN A 128 5.31 -4.92 6.03
C ASN A 128 4.03 -5.76 5.87
N LEU A 129 3.49 -5.85 4.64
CA LEU A 129 2.33 -6.72 4.36
C LEU A 129 2.64 -8.18 4.64
N LEU A 130 3.83 -8.65 4.29
CA LEU A 130 4.25 -10.03 4.57
C LEU A 130 4.40 -10.31 6.07
N ALA A 131 4.96 -9.35 6.81
CA ALA A 131 5.12 -9.47 8.26
C ALA A 131 3.79 -9.26 9.03
N GLY A 132 2.94 -8.34 8.55
CA GLY A 132 1.69 -7.95 9.22
C GLY A 132 0.47 -8.78 8.85
N SER A 133 0.58 -9.68 7.88
CA SER A 133 -0.55 -10.51 7.43
C SER A 133 -1.00 -11.54 8.47
N ALA A 134 -0.12 -11.95 9.41
CA ALA A 134 -0.38 -13.01 10.38
C ALA A 134 -1.66 -12.78 11.20
N VAL A 135 -1.91 -11.54 11.62
CA VAL A 135 -3.11 -11.21 12.40
C VAL A 135 -4.37 -11.28 11.55
N ILE A 136 -4.33 -10.74 10.33
CA ILE A 136 -5.45 -10.78 9.39
C ILE A 136 -5.72 -12.22 8.95
N GLU A 137 -4.68 -12.97 8.62
CA GLU A 137 -4.77 -14.41 8.30
C GLU A 137 -5.42 -15.20 9.43
N SER A 138 -5.04 -14.92 10.69
CA SER A 138 -5.64 -15.58 11.85
C SER A 138 -7.11 -15.21 12.04
N VAL A 139 -7.49 -13.93 11.87
CA VAL A 139 -8.88 -13.47 12.01
C VAL A 139 -9.79 -14.11 10.96
N PHE A 140 -9.31 -14.22 9.71
CA PHE A 140 -10.09 -14.83 8.61
C PHE A 140 -9.87 -16.34 8.48
N SER A 141 -9.06 -16.96 9.36
CA SER A 141 -8.63 -18.37 9.26
C SER A 141 -8.08 -18.71 7.86
N TRP A 142 -7.33 -17.75 7.30
CA TRP A 142 -6.71 -17.89 5.98
C TRP A 142 -5.39 -18.65 6.12
N PRO A 143 -5.20 -19.77 5.40
CA PRO A 143 -3.97 -20.56 5.50
C PRO A 143 -2.81 -19.87 4.80
N GLY A 144 -2.16 -18.94 5.50
CA GLY A 144 -1.00 -18.20 5.05
C GLY A 144 0.24 -18.46 5.91
N MET A 145 1.37 -17.86 5.51
CA MET A 145 2.64 -18.01 6.23
C MET A 145 2.58 -17.41 7.64
N GLY A 146 1.84 -16.32 7.80
CA GLY A 146 1.69 -15.68 9.11
C GLY A 146 0.88 -16.54 10.07
N GLN A 147 -0.23 -17.14 9.63
CA GLN A 147 -1.00 -18.08 10.44
C GLN A 147 -0.19 -19.32 10.78
N LEU A 148 0.59 -19.84 9.84
CA LEU A 148 1.48 -20.98 10.08
C LEU A 148 2.55 -20.63 11.13
N LEU A 149 3.11 -19.42 11.09
CA LEU A 149 4.07 -18.93 12.08
C LEU A 149 3.44 -18.88 13.48
N VAL A 150 2.23 -18.33 13.61
CA VAL A 150 1.50 -18.28 14.90
C VAL A 150 1.25 -19.69 15.42
N THR A 151 0.87 -20.61 14.57
CA THR A 151 0.64 -22.02 14.93
C THR A 151 1.94 -22.69 15.39
N ALA A 152 3.06 -22.47 14.69
CA ALA A 152 4.36 -23.01 15.05
C ALA A 152 4.85 -22.48 16.41
N ILE A 153 4.64 -21.19 16.70
CA ILE A 153 4.97 -20.58 18.00
C ILE A 153 4.15 -21.24 19.12
N ASN A 154 2.83 -21.40 18.91
CA ASN A 154 1.95 -22.01 19.91
C ASN A 154 2.27 -23.47 20.18
N SER A 155 2.70 -24.21 19.15
CA SER A 155 3.15 -25.61 19.27
C SER A 155 4.61 -25.73 19.74
N ARG A 156 5.32 -24.62 19.95
CA ARG A 156 6.74 -24.56 20.35
C ARG A 156 7.67 -25.27 19.35
N ASP A 157 7.30 -25.31 18.09
CA ASP A 157 8.13 -25.87 17.02
C ASP A 157 9.16 -24.82 16.57
N LEU A 158 10.29 -24.78 17.28
CA LEU A 158 11.37 -23.82 17.00
C LEU A 158 11.97 -24.00 15.61
N GLN A 159 12.01 -25.22 15.09
CA GLN A 159 12.59 -25.50 13.78
C GLN A 159 11.72 -24.89 12.66
N LEU A 160 10.40 -25.06 12.76
CA LEU A 160 9.46 -24.47 11.83
C LEU A 160 9.45 -22.93 11.93
N VAL A 161 9.49 -22.38 13.15
CA VAL A 161 9.58 -20.92 13.36
C VAL A 161 10.83 -20.34 12.69
N GLN A 162 12.01 -20.95 12.91
CA GLN A 162 13.25 -20.48 12.28
C GLN A 162 13.19 -20.55 10.77
N SER A 163 12.66 -21.63 10.22
CA SER A 163 12.51 -21.83 8.77
C SER A 163 11.59 -20.76 8.15
N LEU A 164 10.45 -20.49 8.78
CA LEU A 164 9.50 -19.47 8.30
C LEU A 164 10.08 -18.04 8.37
N LEU A 165 10.83 -17.74 9.45
CA LEU A 165 11.51 -16.44 9.57
C LEU A 165 12.58 -16.27 8.49
N LEU A 166 13.37 -17.30 8.20
CA LEU A 166 14.36 -17.26 7.13
C LEU A 166 13.73 -17.05 5.75
N VAL A 167 12.65 -17.77 5.44
CA VAL A 167 11.91 -17.60 4.18
C VAL A 167 11.33 -16.19 4.09
N THR A 168 10.72 -15.70 5.16
CA THR A 168 10.14 -14.33 5.17
C THR A 168 11.23 -13.28 4.97
N ALA A 169 12.37 -13.40 5.66
CA ALA A 169 13.51 -12.49 5.51
C ALA A 169 14.07 -12.51 4.08
N PHE A 170 14.18 -13.69 3.49
CA PHE A 170 14.62 -13.84 2.10
C PHE A 170 13.66 -13.17 1.11
N VAL A 171 12.36 -13.38 1.27
CA VAL A 171 11.33 -12.75 0.39
C VAL A 171 11.37 -11.23 0.54
N ILE A 172 11.50 -10.70 1.76
CA ILE A 172 11.64 -9.26 1.99
C ILE A 172 12.91 -8.71 1.31
N ALA A 173 14.04 -9.41 1.42
CA ALA A 173 15.28 -9.01 0.75
C ALA A 173 15.12 -8.97 -0.77
N VAL A 174 14.46 -9.96 -1.36
CA VAL A 174 14.16 -9.99 -2.80
C VAL A 174 13.24 -8.83 -3.21
N ILE A 175 12.20 -8.54 -2.42
CA ILE A 175 11.32 -7.39 -2.69
C ILE A 175 12.10 -6.09 -2.65
N ASN A 176 12.95 -5.88 -1.65
CA ASN A 176 13.77 -4.67 -1.55
C ASN A 176 14.72 -4.56 -2.75
N LEU A 177 15.37 -5.66 -3.14
CA LEU A 177 16.20 -5.67 -4.34
C LEU A 177 15.43 -5.29 -5.62
N LEU A 178 14.20 -5.80 -5.77
CA LEU A 178 13.34 -5.45 -6.91
C LEU A 178 12.97 -3.96 -6.89
N VAL A 179 12.71 -3.41 -5.71
CA VAL A 179 12.44 -1.97 -5.53
C VAL A 179 13.67 -1.14 -5.90
N ASP A 180 14.87 -1.54 -5.48
CA ASP A 180 16.13 -0.85 -5.81
C ASP A 180 16.41 -0.88 -7.32
N ILE A 181 16.13 -2.01 -7.97
CA ILE A 181 16.20 -2.11 -9.44
C ILE A 181 15.19 -1.16 -10.10
N LEU A 182 13.95 -1.09 -9.58
CA LEU A 182 12.95 -0.15 -10.10
C LEU A 182 13.39 1.31 -9.96
N TYR A 183 14.11 1.68 -8.89
CA TYR A 183 14.67 3.02 -8.75
C TYR A 183 15.62 3.37 -9.88
N THR A 184 16.51 2.46 -10.24
CA THR A 184 17.47 2.67 -11.33
C THR A 184 16.77 2.94 -12.67
N PHE A 185 15.60 2.31 -12.90
CA PHE A 185 14.79 2.57 -14.11
C PHE A 185 14.04 3.90 -14.06
N ILE A 186 13.61 4.36 -12.90
CA ILE A 186 12.84 5.61 -12.74
C ILE A 186 13.79 6.82 -12.79
N ASP A 187 14.92 6.73 -12.09
CA ASP A 187 15.95 7.77 -12.11
C ASP A 187 17.35 7.20 -12.33
N PRO A 188 17.83 7.20 -13.59
CA PRO A 188 19.17 6.70 -13.94
C PRO A 188 20.33 7.53 -13.36
N ARG A 189 20.05 8.62 -12.63
CA ARG A 189 21.06 9.44 -11.93
C ARG A 189 21.44 8.88 -10.56
N ILE A 190 20.64 7.95 -10.03
CA ILE A 190 20.97 7.26 -8.78
C ILE A 190 21.87 6.08 -9.15
N SER A 191 23.19 6.30 -9.05
CA SER A 191 24.15 5.19 -9.11
C SER A 191 24.08 4.44 -7.75
N LEU A 192 23.92 3.13 -7.81
CA LEU A 192 24.08 2.26 -6.66
C LEU A 192 25.56 2.37 -6.19
N SER A 193 25.79 3.16 -5.14
CA SER A 193 27.08 3.23 -4.44
C SER A 193 27.05 2.31 -3.24
#